data_47139415bc410e581337bc706c3f84ed
#
_entry.id   47139415bc410e581337bc706c3f84ed
#
_cell.length_a   1.000
_cell.length_b   1.000
_cell.length_c   1.000
_cell.angle_alpha   90.00
_cell.angle_beta   90.00
_cell.angle_gamma   90.00
#
_symmetry.space_group_name_H-M   'P 1'
#
loop_
_entity.id
_entity.type
_entity.pdbx_description
1 polymer ?
#
loop_
_entity_poly.entity_id
_entity_poly.type
_entity_poly.pdbx_seq_one_letter_code
_entity_poly.pdbx_strand_id
1 'polypeptide(L)'
;MKNLKKLWAIFGLVLVVGLLAFLVLNREKFEQKKYSVVSTSFPGYDFARAVTKNTNISAKMLVKPGAETHTYEPTPQDIIDIKNADMFIYVGGDSDTWVKKILKDVDTKKTHVVKLVDLVSTVNEEIVEGMEDEDEHDHEHDHDHHHDHDHDHDHDHDHDHESHEHKHDHDEEEEGPEIDEHVWTSPRKAMEIVKKIAEVASEIDVDEKTKINDNAEKYVAEIAQVDKDLHQAIDGKISEIVVADRFPFRYFADEFSLKYAAAFSGCSEQTEASAKTISFLINKVKQEKIKKIYKIELSNGKIAETVSKDTGAEVLELHSAHNVTADDFSKGVTYVDLMKRNLLALSK
;
A
#
# COMPACT_ATOMS: atom_id res chain seq x y z
N MET A 1 -5.50 5.61 -78.50
CA MET A 1 -6.30 5.55 -77.27
C MET A 1 -6.04 4.30 -76.41
N LYS A 2 -5.87 3.08 -76.91
CA LYS A 2 -5.59 1.87 -76.14
C LYS A 2 -4.26 1.90 -75.31
N ASN A 3 -3.21 2.51 -75.85
CA ASN A 3 -1.89 2.60 -75.21
C ASN A 3 -1.85 3.62 -74.07
N LEU A 4 -2.64 4.70 -74.15
CA LEU A 4 -2.73 5.69 -73.11
C LEU A 4 -3.46 5.11 -71.85
N LYS A 5 -4.52 4.32 -72.05
CA LYS A 5 -5.18 3.62 -70.95
C LYS A 5 -4.28 2.59 -70.24
N LYS A 6 -3.43 1.92 -70.98
CA LYS A 6 -2.41 1.00 -70.37
C LYS A 6 -1.34 1.77 -69.56
N LEU A 7 -0.92 2.95 -70.02
CA LEU A 7 0.03 3.80 -69.34
C LEU A 7 -0.53 4.28 -67.98
N TRP A 8 -1.78 4.73 -67.98
CA TRP A 8 -2.47 5.13 -66.74
C TRP A 8 -2.68 3.97 -65.76
N ALA A 9 -2.97 2.77 -66.26
CA ALA A 9 -3.10 1.59 -65.41
C ALA A 9 -1.78 1.18 -64.76
N ILE A 10 -0.65 1.24 -65.51
CA ILE A 10 0.71 0.98 -64.99
C ILE A 10 1.09 2.05 -63.95
N PHE A 11 0.82 3.32 -64.20
CA PHE A 11 1.10 4.40 -63.26
C PHE A 11 0.32 4.24 -61.96
N GLY A 12 -0.98 3.89 -62.05
CA GLY A 12 -1.82 3.64 -60.89
C GLY A 12 -1.31 2.41 -60.07
N LEU A 13 -0.84 1.35 -60.75
CA LEU A 13 -0.29 0.17 -60.07
C LEU A 13 1.03 0.52 -59.33
N VAL A 14 1.92 1.34 -59.92
CA VAL A 14 3.16 1.76 -59.30
C VAL A 14 2.87 2.64 -58.07
N LEU A 15 1.89 3.53 -58.12
CA LEU A 15 1.48 4.35 -56.99
C LEU A 15 0.94 3.48 -55.83
N VAL A 16 0.10 2.49 -56.13
CA VAL A 16 -0.45 1.58 -55.09
C VAL A 16 0.66 0.73 -54.48
N VAL A 17 1.58 0.20 -55.29
CA VAL A 17 2.73 -0.58 -54.79
C VAL A 17 3.66 0.31 -53.94
N GLY A 18 3.92 1.55 -54.39
CA GLY A 18 4.71 2.53 -53.64
C GLY A 18 4.06 2.89 -52.31
N LEU A 19 2.73 3.08 -52.24
CA LEU A 19 1.98 3.33 -51.02
C LEU A 19 2.02 2.13 -50.06
N LEU A 20 1.82 0.92 -50.58
CA LEU A 20 1.92 -0.31 -49.80
C LEU A 20 3.33 -0.52 -49.26
N ALA A 21 4.37 -0.32 -50.08
CA ALA A 21 5.75 -0.37 -49.64
C ALA A 21 6.05 0.68 -48.55
N PHE A 22 5.56 1.91 -48.71
CA PHE A 22 5.67 2.97 -47.72
C PHE A 22 4.99 2.59 -46.40
N LEU A 23 3.78 2.04 -46.44
CA LEU A 23 3.06 1.54 -45.26
C LEU A 23 3.77 0.40 -44.57
N VAL A 24 4.34 -0.55 -45.35
CA VAL A 24 5.09 -1.70 -44.78
C VAL A 24 6.42 -1.24 -44.17
N LEU A 25 7.18 -0.38 -44.87
CA LEU A 25 8.47 0.13 -44.40
C LEU A 25 8.34 1.06 -43.18
N ASN A 26 7.18 1.69 -42.98
CA ASN A 26 6.93 2.53 -41.81
C ASN A 26 6.05 1.83 -40.77
N ARG A 27 5.73 0.53 -40.91
CA ARG A 27 4.89 -0.20 -39.98
C ARG A 27 5.42 -0.14 -38.54
N GLU A 28 6.75 -0.29 -38.36
CA GLU A 28 7.40 -0.21 -37.05
C GLU A 28 7.28 1.20 -36.42
N LYS A 29 7.16 2.27 -37.26
CA LYS A 29 6.93 3.63 -36.76
C LYS A 29 5.48 3.88 -36.33
N PHE A 30 4.53 3.02 -36.72
CA PHE A 30 3.11 3.10 -36.33
C PHE A 30 2.77 2.15 -35.17
N GLU A 31 3.62 1.19 -34.83
CA GLU A 31 3.44 0.43 -33.60
C GLU A 31 3.84 1.32 -32.40
N GLN A 32 2.85 1.88 -31.71
CA GLN A 32 3.07 2.59 -30.45
C GLN A 32 3.68 1.62 -29.44
N LYS A 33 4.86 1.96 -28.92
CA LYS A 33 5.50 1.20 -27.84
C LYS A 33 4.59 1.22 -26.64
N LYS A 34 4.31 0.04 -26.09
CA LYS A 34 3.50 -0.12 -24.87
C LYS A 34 4.42 -0.32 -23.68
N TYR A 35 4.09 0.32 -22.60
CA TYR A 35 4.82 0.22 -21.35
C TYR A 35 3.91 -0.30 -20.24
N SER A 36 4.50 -0.83 -19.19
CA SER A 36 3.81 -1.43 -18.07
C SER A 36 4.31 -0.90 -16.73
N VAL A 37 3.37 -0.59 -15.86
CA VAL A 37 3.62 -0.29 -14.45
C VAL A 37 3.02 -1.41 -13.62
N VAL A 38 3.79 -1.95 -12.68
CA VAL A 38 3.33 -2.93 -11.70
C VAL A 38 3.45 -2.31 -10.31
N SER A 39 2.39 -2.37 -9.52
CA SER A 39 2.38 -1.89 -8.13
C SER A 39 1.99 -2.99 -7.17
N THR A 40 2.60 -3.05 -5.98
CA THR A 40 2.23 -3.99 -4.93
C THR A 40 0.84 -3.70 -4.39
N SER A 41 0.53 -2.43 -4.09
CA SER A 41 -0.66 -1.98 -3.37
C SER A 41 -1.52 -1.01 -4.18
N PHE A 42 -2.71 -0.73 -3.66
CA PHE A 42 -3.68 0.12 -4.33
C PHE A 42 -3.21 1.58 -4.51
N PRO A 43 -2.59 2.28 -3.54
CA PRO A 43 -2.21 3.68 -3.74
C PRO A 43 -1.21 3.84 -4.88
N GLY A 44 -0.16 3.02 -4.96
CA GLY A 44 0.78 3.06 -6.07
C GLY A 44 0.14 2.75 -7.42
N TYR A 45 -0.78 1.78 -7.45
CA TYR A 45 -1.56 1.45 -8.64
C TYR A 45 -2.47 2.60 -9.08
N ASP A 46 -3.22 3.18 -8.15
CA ASP A 46 -4.19 4.24 -8.48
C ASP A 46 -3.49 5.51 -8.95
N PHE A 47 -2.41 5.90 -8.29
CA PHE A 47 -1.60 7.06 -8.69
C PHE A 47 -0.98 6.86 -10.08
N ALA A 48 -0.40 5.68 -10.33
CA ALA A 48 0.12 5.35 -11.66
C ALA A 48 -0.98 5.35 -12.72
N ARG A 49 -2.13 4.71 -12.46
CA ARG A 49 -3.30 4.69 -13.35
C ARG A 49 -3.82 6.11 -13.66
N ALA A 50 -3.83 6.98 -12.66
CA ALA A 50 -4.30 8.35 -12.82
C ALA A 50 -3.38 9.14 -13.76
N VAL A 51 -2.06 9.13 -13.51
CA VAL A 51 -1.10 9.91 -14.29
C VAL A 51 -0.90 9.36 -15.70
N THR A 52 -1.05 8.05 -15.89
CA THR A 52 -0.89 7.40 -17.21
C THR A 52 -2.20 7.24 -18.00
N LYS A 53 -3.28 7.88 -17.55
CA LYS A 53 -4.60 7.76 -18.20
C LYS A 53 -4.54 8.19 -19.68
N ASN A 54 -5.01 7.29 -20.55
CA ASN A 54 -5.02 7.50 -22.02
C ASN A 54 -3.64 7.70 -22.65
N THR A 55 -2.58 7.16 -22.03
CA THR A 55 -1.23 7.05 -22.60
C THR A 55 -0.93 5.62 -23.07
N ASN A 56 0.31 5.36 -23.46
CA ASN A 56 0.76 4.02 -23.82
C ASN A 56 1.20 3.17 -22.62
N ILE A 57 1.06 3.68 -21.40
CA ILE A 57 1.45 3.01 -20.15
C ILE A 57 0.21 2.40 -19.51
N SER A 58 0.27 1.11 -19.20
CA SER A 58 -0.77 0.39 -18.45
C SER A 58 -0.31 0.10 -17.03
N ALA A 59 -1.20 0.26 -16.04
CA ALA A 59 -0.92 -0.07 -14.65
C ALA A 59 -1.60 -1.38 -14.24
N LYS A 60 -0.90 -2.20 -13.43
CA LYS A 60 -1.39 -3.45 -12.83
C LYS A 60 -1.10 -3.42 -11.33
N MET A 61 -2.06 -3.89 -10.52
CA MET A 61 -1.90 -4.14 -9.08
C MET A 61 -1.65 -5.63 -8.83
N LEU A 62 -0.69 -5.97 -7.96
CA LEU A 62 -0.36 -7.37 -7.62
C LEU A 62 -1.28 -7.91 -6.54
N VAL A 63 -1.37 -7.21 -5.42
CA VAL A 63 -2.28 -7.62 -4.34
C VAL A 63 -3.71 -7.56 -4.86
N LYS A 64 -4.43 -8.68 -4.76
CA LYS A 64 -5.82 -8.76 -5.25
C LYS A 64 -6.72 -7.83 -4.44
N PRO A 65 -7.70 -7.17 -5.09
CA PRO A 65 -8.71 -6.42 -4.36
C PRO A 65 -9.42 -7.28 -3.30
N GLY A 66 -9.50 -6.75 -2.08
CA GLY A 66 -10.08 -7.44 -0.92
C GLY A 66 -9.13 -8.39 -0.19
N ALA A 67 -7.91 -8.58 -0.66
CA ALA A 67 -6.90 -9.37 0.05
C ALA A 67 -6.17 -8.54 1.11
N GLU A 68 -5.68 -9.19 2.16
CA GLU A 68 -4.78 -8.59 3.16
C GLU A 68 -3.43 -8.27 2.49
N THR A 69 -2.88 -7.10 2.78
CA THR A 69 -1.64 -6.61 2.18
C THR A 69 -0.40 -7.03 2.96
N HIS A 70 -0.47 -7.04 4.30
CA HIS A 70 0.68 -7.33 5.16
C HIS A 70 1.12 -8.80 5.11
N THR A 71 0.22 -9.72 4.78
CA THR A 71 0.51 -11.16 4.63
C THR A 71 0.65 -11.60 3.17
N TYR A 72 0.83 -10.65 2.25
CA TYR A 72 0.92 -10.96 0.83
C TYR A 72 2.25 -11.64 0.47
N GLU A 73 2.14 -12.80 -0.17
CA GLU A 73 3.26 -13.51 -0.77
C GLU A 73 3.15 -13.50 -2.31
N PRO A 74 4.21 -13.07 -3.04
CA PRO A 74 4.16 -13.00 -4.49
C PRO A 74 4.12 -14.39 -5.14
N THR A 75 3.25 -14.55 -6.12
CA THR A 75 3.23 -15.74 -6.96
C THR A 75 4.39 -15.72 -7.97
N PRO A 76 4.77 -16.88 -8.57
CA PRO A 76 5.76 -16.90 -9.66
C PRO A 76 5.39 -15.96 -10.83
N GLN A 77 4.09 -15.77 -11.11
CA GLN A 77 3.64 -14.85 -12.15
C GLN A 77 3.88 -13.39 -11.76
N ASP A 78 3.67 -13.02 -10.50
CA ASP A 78 3.93 -11.66 -10.01
C ASP A 78 5.41 -11.31 -10.13
N ILE A 79 6.31 -12.26 -9.84
CA ILE A 79 7.76 -12.09 -10.02
C ILE A 79 8.11 -11.87 -11.50
N ILE A 80 7.46 -12.59 -12.41
CA ILE A 80 7.64 -12.40 -13.86
C ILE A 80 7.14 -11.02 -14.29
N ASP A 81 5.99 -10.59 -13.78
CA ASP A 81 5.40 -9.29 -14.10
C ASP A 81 6.29 -8.14 -13.61
N ILE A 82 6.84 -8.24 -12.38
CA ILE A 82 7.80 -7.27 -11.84
C ILE A 82 9.05 -7.18 -12.71
N LYS A 83 9.66 -8.32 -13.07
CA LYS A 83 10.90 -8.38 -13.88
C LYS A 83 10.71 -7.82 -15.29
N ASN A 84 9.49 -7.84 -15.82
CA ASN A 84 9.16 -7.34 -17.16
C ASN A 84 8.57 -5.94 -17.17
N ALA A 85 8.28 -5.35 -16.00
CA ALA A 85 7.73 -4.01 -15.90
C ALA A 85 8.75 -2.94 -16.31
N ASP A 86 8.25 -1.85 -16.91
CA ASP A 86 9.06 -0.64 -17.15
C ASP A 86 9.15 0.20 -15.87
N MET A 87 8.11 0.13 -14.99
CA MET A 87 8.12 0.70 -13.64
C MET A 87 7.56 -0.30 -12.65
N PHE A 88 8.25 -0.49 -11.53
CA PHE A 88 7.78 -1.25 -10.38
C PHE A 88 7.63 -0.33 -9.18
N ILE A 89 6.42 -0.24 -8.62
CA ILE A 89 6.07 0.58 -7.47
C ILE A 89 5.77 -0.33 -6.29
N TYR A 90 6.42 -0.10 -5.16
CA TYR A 90 6.15 -0.80 -3.91
C TYR A 90 6.17 0.19 -2.73
N VAL A 91 5.59 -0.19 -1.61
CA VAL A 91 5.47 0.69 -0.44
C VAL A 91 6.83 0.87 0.24
N GLY A 92 7.44 -0.23 0.64
CA GLY A 92 8.79 -0.25 1.22
C GLY A 92 8.83 -0.32 2.74
N GLY A 93 7.73 -0.68 3.40
CA GLY A 93 7.63 -1.06 4.81
C GLY A 93 7.61 -2.58 4.99
N ASP A 94 7.01 -3.04 6.08
CA ASP A 94 6.97 -4.44 6.46
C ASP A 94 6.15 -5.31 5.52
N SER A 95 5.06 -4.77 4.97
CA SER A 95 4.25 -5.46 3.95
C SER A 95 5.02 -5.84 2.68
N ASP A 96 6.15 -5.20 2.43
CA ASP A 96 6.95 -5.39 1.22
C ASP A 96 8.36 -5.98 1.48
N THR A 97 8.62 -6.61 2.63
CA THR A 97 9.94 -7.19 2.97
C THR A 97 10.44 -8.22 1.95
N TRP A 98 9.51 -8.97 1.34
CA TRP A 98 9.78 -9.94 0.28
C TRP A 98 10.39 -9.28 -0.98
N VAL A 99 10.14 -7.98 -1.22
CA VAL A 99 10.63 -7.23 -2.39
C VAL A 99 12.16 -7.18 -2.40
N LYS A 100 12.82 -7.06 -1.22
CA LYS A 100 14.29 -7.05 -1.11
C LYS A 100 14.95 -8.25 -1.81
N LYS A 101 14.30 -9.43 -1.77
CA LYS A 101 14.82 -10.66 -2.42
C LYS A 101 14.67 -10.59 -3.93
N ILE A 102 13.53 -10.09 -4.42
CA ILE A 102 13.22 -10.02 -5.85
C ILE A 102 14.07 -8.96 -6.56
N LEU A 103 14.30 -7.80 -5.92
CA LEU A 103 15.09 -6.71 -6.49
C LEU A 103 16.53 -7.12 -6.85
N LYS A 104 17.09 -8.16 -6.22
CA LYS A 104 18.41 -8.70 -6.60
C LYS A 104 18.45 -9.23 -8.03
N ASP A 105 17.29 -9.65 -8.55
CA ASP A 105 17.13 -10.26 -9.87
C ASP A 105 16.47 -9.32 -10.89
N VAL A 106 16.08 -8.10 -10.49
CA VAL A 106 15.49 -7.09 -11.37
C VAL A 106 16.60 -6.28 -12.02
N ASP A 107 16.52 -6.12 -13.34
CA ASP A 107 17.42 -5.23 -14.08
C ASP A 107 17.00 -3.77 -13.90
N THR A 108 17.56 -3.10 -12.90
CA THR A 108 17.26 -1.69 -12.57
C THR A 108 17.69 -0.69 -13.65
N LYS A 109 18.42 -1.13 -14.70
CA LYS A 109 18.67 -0.28 -15.87
C LYS A 109 17.49 -0.26 -16.83
N LYS A 110 16.65 -1.30 -16.76
CA LYS A 110 15.46 -1.45 -17.60
C LYS A 110 14.19 -1.06 -16.83
N THR A 111 14.07 -1.46 -15.56
CA THR A 111 12.92 -1.25 -14.73
C THR A 111 13.17 -0.10 -13.76
N HIS A 112 12.36 0.95 -13.82
CA HIS A 112 12.37 2.02 -12.82
C HIS A 112 11.72 1.52 -11.53
N VAL A 113 12.50 1.40 -10.47
CA VAL A 113 12.02 0.95 -9.16
C VAL A 113 11.66 2.16 -8.31
N VAL A 114 10.41 2.23 -7.87
CA VAL A 114 9.85 3.33 -7.09
C VAL A 114 9.38 2.80 -5.73
N LYS A 115 10.01 3.26 -4.66
CA LYS A 115 9.67 2.94 -3.28
C LYS A 115 8.92 4.13 -2.68
N LEU A 116 7.66 3.95 -2.31
CA LEU A 116 6.79 5.07 -1.93
C LEU A 116 7.28 5.84 -0.69
N VAL A 117 7.76 5.12 0.33
CA VAL A 117 8.28 5.77 1.55
C VAL A 117 9.53 6.61 1.30
N ASP A 118 10.29 6.35 0.24
CA ASP A 118 11.48 7.14 -0.12
C ASP A 118 11.14 8.44 -0.87
N LEU A 119 9.88 8.61 -1.30
CA LEU A 119 9.45 9.79 -2.06
C LEU A 119 9.08 10.99 -1.19
N VAL A 120 8.84 10.76 0.10
CA VAL A 120 8.34 11.76 1.06
C VAL A 120 9.07 11.64 2.39
N SER A 121 8.93 12.64 3.26
CA SER A 121 9.42 12.51 4.65
C SER A 121 8.62 11.48 5.42
N THR A 122 9.30 10.61 6.15
CA THR A 122 8.70 9.53 6.94
C THR A 122 8.73 9.82 8.43
N VAL A 123 7.85 9.17 9.19
CA VAL A 123 7.83 9.10 10.65
C VAL A 123 7.84 7.63 11.06
N ASN A 124 8.28 7.36 12.26
CA ASN A 124 8.23 6.01 12.81
C ASN A 124 6.81 5.66 13.23
N GLU A 125 6.50 4.37 13.23
CA GLU A 125 5.32 3.84 13.87
C GLU A 125 5.30 4.24 15.35
N GLU A 126 4.13 4.46 15.91
CA GLU A 126 3.96 4.90 17.29
C GLU A 126 2.95 3.99 17.98
N ILE A 127 3.39 3.36 19.06
CA ILE A 127 2.51 2.62 19.95
C ILE A 127 2.03 3.59 21.03
N VAL A 128 0.72 3.91 21.00
CA VAL A 128 0.10 4.79 21.99
C VAL A 128 -0.55 3.99 23.11
N GLU A 129 -0.84 4.68 24.23
CA GLU A 129 -1.48 4.07 25.40
C GLU A 129 -2.73 3.25 24.99
N GLY A 130 -2.78 2.00 25.41
CA GLY A 130 -3.88 1.06 25.17
C GLY A 130 -3.77 0.22 23.90
N MET A 131 -2.83 0.49 23.01
CA MET A 131 -2.46 -0.41 21.94
C MET A 131 -1.75 -1.66 22.50
N GLU A 132 -1.90 -2.76 21.83
CA GLU A 132 -1.10 -3.94 22.10
C GLU A 132 0.26 -3.82 21.42
N ASP A 133 1.30 -4.16 22.19
CA ASP A 133 2.65 -4.32 21.68
C ASP A 133 2.83 -5.77 21.23
N GLU A 134 3.41 -6.00 20.05
CA GLU A 134 3.61 -7.35 19.53
C GLU A 134 4.61 -8.15 20.37
N ASP A 135 5.49 -7.47 21.12
CA ASP A 135 6.54 -8.07 21.97
C ASP A 135 6.06 -8.49 23.37
N GLU A 136 4.87 -8.06 23.84
CA GLU A 136 4.31 -8.46 25.14
C GLU A 136 3.57 -9.83 25.08
N HIS A 137 4.24 -10.91 24.70
CA HIS A 137 3.83 -12.24 25.08
C HIS A 137 4.27 -12.50 26.53
N ASP A 138 3.48 -12.01 27.47
CA ASP A 138 3.61 -12.35 28.89
C ASP A 138 3.42 -13.86 29.06
N HIS A 139 4.53 -14.59 29.12
CA HIS A 139 4.58 -15.97 29.56
C HIS A 139 4.48 -16.01 31.11
N GLU A 140 3.31 -15.63 31.65
CA GLU A 140 2.96 -16.06 33.01
C GLU A 140 2.72 -17.55 33.00
N HIS A 141 3.80 -18.31 33.03
CA HIS A 141 3.76 -19.72 33.43
C HIS A 141 3.92 -19.81 34.94
N ASP A 142 2.80 -19.65 35.67
CA ASP A 142 2.68 -20.19 37.05
C ASP A 142 2.77 -21.70 36.95
N HIS A 143 3.98 -22.23 37.08
CA HIS A 143 4.22 -23.65 37.35
C HIS A 143 4.63 -23.87 38.81
N ASP A 144 3.65 -23.80 39.70
CA ASP A 144 3.73 -24.49 40.99
C ASP A 144 3.54 -26.00 40.75
N HIS A 145 4.63 -26.71 40.53
CA HIS A 145 4.68 -28.15 40.69
C HIS A 145 5.78 -28.54 41.65
N HIS A 146 5.40 -28.63 42.92
CA HIS A 146 6.10 -29.44 43.91
C HIS A 146 5.90 -30.93 43.54
N HIS A 147 6.94 -31.58 43.08
CA HIS A 147 7.07 -33.03 43.12
C HIS A 147 8.43 -33.40 43.71
N ASP A 148 8.39 -33.74 44.99
CA ASP A 148 9.42 -34.55 45.65
C ASP A 148 9.35 -35.97 45.06
N HIS A 149 10.40 -36.41 44.41
CA HIS A 149 10.70 -37.82 44.20
C HIS A 149 12.21 -38.02 44.25
N ASP A 150 12.66 -38.57 45.40
CA ASP A 150 13.92 -39.25 45.57
C ASP A 150 13.95 -40.50 44.69
N HIS A 151 14.88 -40.63 43.81
CA HIS A 151 15.37 -41.91 43.28
C HIS A 151 16.85 -41.80 42.93
N ASP A 152 17.67 -42.44 43.79
CA ASP A 152 19.05 -42.80 43.49
C ASP A 152 19.08 -43.88 42.39
N HIS A 153 19.78 -43.62 41.33
CA HIS A 153 20.36 -44.61 40.43
C HIS A 153 21.67 -44.14 39.84
N ASP A 154 22.77 -44.73 40.32
CA ASP A 154 24.09 -44.72 39.73
C ASP A 154 24.05 -45.46 38.39
N HIS A 155 24.45 -44.81 37.30
CA HIS A 155 24.98 -45.45 36.10
C HIS A 155 26.03 -44.56 35.46
N ASP A 156 27.29 -44.99 35.59
CA ASP A 156 28.42 -44.53 34.80
C ASP A 156 28.23 -44.93 33.32
N HIS A 157 28.20 -43.94 32.43
CA HIS A 157 28.51 -44.13 31.02
C HIS A 157 29.30 -42.94 30.52
N ASP A 158 30.61 -43.16 30.30
CA ASP A 158 31.48 -42.30 29.50
C ASP A 158 31.00 -42.26 28.05
N HIS A 159 30.59 -41.08 27.60
CA HIS A 159 30.51 -40.79 26.18
C HIS A 159 31.22 -39.46 25.90
N ASP A 160 32.36 -39.59 25.23
CA ASP A 160 33.05 -38.48 24.57
C ASP A 160 32.10 -37.84 23.54
N HIS A 161 31.67 -36.61 23.81
CA HIS A 161 31.05 -35.78 22.81
C HIS A 161 32.02 -34.67 22.41
N GLU A 162 32.58 -34.81 21.21
CA GLU A 162 33.21 -33.70 20.50
C GLU A 162 32.19 -32.57 20.33
N SER A 163 32.48 -31.45 20.98
CA SER A 163 31.70 -30.21 20.85
C SER A 163 31.99 -29.59 19.50
N HIS A 164 31.10 -29.74 18.54
CA HIS A 164 31.05 -28.87 17.36
C HIS A 164 30.42 -27.55 17.79
N GLU A 165 31.27 -26.55 18.02
CA GLU A 165 30.84 -25.15 18.10
C GLU A 165 30.31 -24.74 16.72
N HIS A 166 29.00 -24.79 16.55
CA HIS A 166 28.34 -24.01 15.52
C HIS A 166 28.25 -22.57 16.01
N LYS A 167 29.19 -21.73 15.59
CA LYS A 167 28.99 -20.29 15.63
C LYS A 167 27.89 -19.95 14.65
N HIS A 168 26.69 -19.72 15.19
CA HIS A 168 25.71 -18.92 14.50
C HIS A 168 26.13 -17.46 14.69
N ASP A 169 26.78 -16.89 13.69
CA ASP A 169 26.86 -15.45 13.55
C ASP A 169 25.44 -14.98 13.25
N HIS A 170 24.69 -14.67 14.29
CA HIS A 170 23.54 -13.80 14.19
C HIS A 170 24.14 -12.39 14.09
N ASP A 171 24.21 -11.86 12.87
CA ASP A 171 24.25 -10.42 12.67
C ASP A 171 22.89 -9.90 13.17
N GLU A 172 22.81 -9.62 14.48
CA GLU A 172 21.77 -8.79 15.06
C GLU A 172 22.06 -7.36 14.53
N GLU A 173 21.56 -7.07 13.32
CA GLU A 173 21.30 -5.71 12.94
C GLU A 173 20.28 -5.21 13.96
N GLU A 174 20.67 -4.30 14.85
CA GLU A 174 19.71 -3.56 15.69
C GLU A 174 18.73 -2.89 14.71
N GLU A 175 17.56 -3.50 14.50
CA GLU A 175 16.49 -2.91 13.73
C GLU A 175 16.08 -1.64 14.47
N GLY A 176 16.36 -0.48 13.85
CA GLY A 176 15.91 0.81 14.38
C GLY A 176 14.39 0.86 14.41
N PRO A 177 13.79 1.88 15.05
CA PRO A 177 12.34 1.98 15.12
C PRO A 177 11.72 1.94 13.72
N GLU A 178 10.72 1.09 13.55
CA GLU A 178 10.05 0.84 12.28
C GLU A 178 9.38 2.10 11.73
N ILE A 179 9.51 2.30 10.42
CA ILE A 179 8.89 3.42 9.72
C ILE A 179 7.44 3.06 9.43
N ASP A 180 6.48 3.92 9.82
CA ASP A 180 5.11 3.76 9.35
C ASP A 180 5.06 3.86 7.82
N GLU A 181 4.53 2.83 7.18
CA GLU A 181 4.53 2.69 5.72
C GLU A 181 3.38 3.44 5.02
N HIS A 182 2.36 3.91 5.78
CA HIS A 182 1.09 4.40 5.24
C HIS A 182 1.16 5.88 4.79
N VAL A 183 2.25 6.26 4.12
CA VAL A 183 2.57 7.66 3.72
C VAL A 183 1.47 8.35 2.92
N TRP A 184 0.70 7.60 2.13
CA TRP A 184 -0.37 8.14 1.29
C TRP A 184 -1.62 8.57 2.07
N THR A 185 -1.75 8.18 3.34
CA THR A 185 -2.91 8.58 4.15
C THR A 185 -2.94 10.09 4.41
N SER A 186 -1.79 10.77 4.35
CA SER A 186 -1.70 12.22 4.24
C SER A 186 -2.00 12.67 2.80
N PRO A 187 -3.06 13.45 2.53
CA PRO A 187 -3.33 14.01 1.21
C PRO A 187 -2.16 14.82 0.65
N ARG A 188 -1.42 15.56 1.48
CA ARG A 188 -0.24 16.33 1.04
C ARG A 188 0.87 15.43 0.53
N LYS A 189 1.18 14.37 1.26
CA LYS A 189 2.18 13.38 0.82
C LYS A 189 1.71 12.62 -0.42
N ALA A 190 0.43 12.29 -0.51
CA ALA A 190 -0.15 11.69 -1.72
C ALA A 190 0.06 12.57 -2.97
N MET A 191 -0.12 13.90 -2.85
CA MET A 191 0.18 14.83 -3.95
C MET A 191 1.66 14.84 -4.36
N GLU A 192 2.58 14.71 -3.41
CA GLU A 192 4.02 14.61 -3.68
C GLU A 192 4.34 13.29 -4.40
N ILE A 193 3.79 12.18 -3.93
CA ILE A 193 3.96 10.84 -4.53
C ILE A 193 3.44 10.84 -5.98
N VAL A 194 2.24 11.38 -6.23
CA VAL A 194 1.67 11.47 -7.58
C VAL A 194 2.60 12.22 -8.54
N LYS A 195 3.18 13.35 -8.11
CA LYS A 195 4.13 14.12 -8.92
C LYS A 195 5.39 13.31 -9.24
N LYS A 196 5.94 12.58 -8.25
CA LYS A 196 7.13 11.75 -8.45
C LYS A 196 6.88 10.57 -9.38
N ILE A 197 5.72 9.91 -9.27
CA ILE A 197 5.32 8.85 -10.20
C ILE A 197 5.18 9.41 -11.63
N ALA A 198 4.61 10.61 -11.79
CA ALA A 198 4.49 11.26 -13.11
C ALA A 198 5.85 11.64 -13.71
N GLU A 199 6.82 12.10 -12.90
CA GLU A 199 8.20 12.34 -13.33
C GLU A 199 8.79 11.06 -13.95
N VAL A 200 8.73 9.93 -13.23
CA VAL A 200 9.25 8.64 -13.71
C VAL A 200 8.48 8.15 -14.95
N ALA A 201 7.14 8.24 -14.94
CA ALA A 201 6.34 7.86 -16.11
C ALA A 201 6.69 8.68 -17.37
N SER A 202 7.02 9.98 -17.18
CA SER A 202 7.43 10.88 -18.26
C SER A 202 8.82 10.56 -18.81
N GLU A 203 9.68 9.89 -18.04
CA GLU A 203 10.98 9.40 -18.52
C GLU A 203 10.82 8.10 -19.33
N ILE A 204 9.84 7.27 -18.97
CA ILE A 204 9.53 6.01 -19.66
C ILE A 204 8.88 6.26 -21.01
N ASP A 205 7.90 7.17 -21.09
CA ASP A 205 7.20 7.53 -22.32
C ASP A 205 7.32 9.04 -22.59
N VAL A 206 8.46 9.42 -23.17
CA VAL A 206 8.80 10.81 -23.47
C VAL A 206 7.81 11.43 -24.46
N ASP A 207 7.25 10.62 -25.36
CA ASP A 207 6.29 11.10 -26.38
C ASP A 207 4.96 11.54 -25.74
N GLU A 208 4.57 10.90 -24.63
CA GLU A 208 3.34 11.20 -23.89
C GLU A 208 3.56 12.11 -22.65
N LYS A 209 4.77 12.63 -22.46
CA LYS A 209 5.17 13.43 -21.28
C LYS A 209 4.20 14.56 -20.96
N THR A 210 3.76 15.32 -21.97
CA THR A 210 2.81 16.44 -21.76
C THR A 210 1.50 15.93 -21.19
N LYS A 211 0.96 14.83 -21.74
CA LYS A 211 -0.30 14.25 -21.28
C LYS A 211 -0.17 13.67 -19.86
N ILE A 212 0.96 13.02 -19.54
CA ILE A 212 1.26 12.52 -18.20
C ILE A 212 1.25 13.66 -17.19
N ASN A 213 1.94 14.76 -17.49
CA ASN A 213 1.98 15.93 -16.63
C ASN A 213 0.60 16.59 -16.47
N ASP A 214 -0.17 16.75 -17.54
CA ASP A 214 -1.54 17.29 -17.49
C ASP A 214 -2.45 16.40 -16.63
N ASN A 215 -2.32 15.09 -16.72
CA ASN A 215 -3.06 14.14 -15.89
C ASN A 215 -2.66 14.26 -14.41
N ALA A 216 -1.36 14.35 -14.13
CA ALA A 216 -0.84 14.52 -12.77
C ALA A 216 -1.33 15.83 -12.14
N GLU A 217 -1.27 16.96 -12.86
CA GLU A 217 -1.78 18.25 -12.40
C GLU A 217 -3.27 18.18 -12.04
N LYS A 218 -4.08 17.52 -12.88
CA LYS A 218 -5.51 17.32 -12.62
C LYS A 218 -5.73 16.48 -11.37
N TYR A 219 -5.03 15.35 -11.25
CA TYR A 219 -5.21 14.47 -10.11
C TYR A 219 -4.74 15.11 -8.80
N VAL A 220 -3.62 15.82 -8.82
CA VAL A 220 -3.14 16.63 -7.70
C VAL A 220 -4.16 17.71 -7.31
N ALA A 221 -4.80 18.37 -8.27
CA ALA A 221 -5.84 19.36 -7.98
C ALA A 221 -7.08 18.72 -7.33
N GLU A 222 -7.47 17.50 -7.74
CA GLU A 222 -8.56 16.74 -7.10
C GLU A 222 -8.21 16.35 -5.66
N ILE A 223 -6.98 15.89 -5.39
CA ILE A 223 -6.49 15.60 -4.03
C ILE A 223 -6.46 16.88 -3.20
N ALA A 224 -5.93 17.99 -3.74
CA ALA A 224 -5.86 19.27 -3.03
C ALA A 224 -7.24 19.82 -2.65
N GLN A 225 -8.27 19.55 -3.46
CA GLN A 225 -9.62 19.94 -3.10
C GLN A 225 -10.15 19.10 -1.90
N VAL A 226 -9.89 17.79 -1.90
CA VAL A 226 -10.28 16.93 -0.77
C VAL A 226 -9.49 17.28 0.50
N ASP A 227 -8.20 17.57 0.38
CA ASP A 227 -7.36 18.06 1.50
C ASP A 227 -7.98 19.31 2.14
N LYS A 228 -8.31 20.29 1.31
CA LYS A 228 -8.97 21.51 1.78
C LYS A 228 -10.30 21.24 2.49
N ASP A 229 -11.12 20.34 1.94
CA ASP A 229 -12.42 20.00 2.51
C ASP A 229 -12.27 19.24 3.84
N LEU A 230 -11.25 18.37 3.96
CA LEU A 230 -10.86 17.69 5.20
C LEU A 230 -10.41 18.70 6.26
N HIS A 231 -9.55 19.66 5.92
CA HIS A 231 -9.18 20.75 6.84
C HIS A 231 -10.39 21.53 7.33
N GLN A 232 -11.33 21.85 6.44
CA GLN A 232 -12.58 22.53 6.84
C GLN A 232 -13.46 21.70 7.78
N ALA A 233 -13.43 20.36 7.65
CA ALA A 233 -14.23 19.47 8.49
C ALA A 233 -13.58 19.20 9.86
N ILE A 234 -12.25 19.18 9.91
CA ILE A 234 -11.46 18.71 11.07
C ILE A 234 -10.94 19.88 11.90
N ASP A 235 -10.35 20.91 11.29
CA ASP A 235 -9.62 21.96 12.02
C ASP A 235 -10.49 22.67 13.06
N GLY A 236 -10.04 22.59 14.32
CA GLY A 236 -10.74 23.18 15.46
C GLY A 236 -12.08 22.53 15.83
N LYS A 237 -12.47 21.41 15.18
CA LYS A 237 -13.73 20.69 15.43
C LYS A 237 -13.51 19.28 15.92
N ILE A 238 -12.50 18.59 15.40
CA ILE A 238 -12.13 17.24 15.80
C ILE A 238 -10.70 17.31 16.32
N SER A 239 -10.49 16.93 17.56
CA SER A 239 -9.17 16.91 18.19
C SER A 239 -8.62 15.50 18.36
N GLU A 240 -9.49 14.49 18.28
CA GLU A 240 -9.13 13.10 18.51
C GLU A 240 -10.05 12.16 17.74
N ILE A 241 -9.49 11.04 17.29
CA ILE A 241 -10.21 9.92 16.67
C ILE A 241 -9.91 8.62 17.42
N VAL A 242 -10.93 7.75 17.55
CA VAL A 242 -10.77 6.41 18.14
C VAL A 242 -11.02 5.38 17.04
N VAL A 243 -9.97 4.64 16.69
CA VAL A 243 -10.04 3.57 15.70
C VAL A 243 -10.01 2.24 16.44
N ALA A 244 -11.17 1.61 16.58
CA ALA A 244 -11.29 0.30 17.25
C ALA A 244 -10.83 -0.83 16.28
N ASP A 245 -9.61 -0.72 15.82
CA ASP A 245 -8.95 -1.54 14.80
C ASP A 245 -7.46 -1.19 14.77
N ARG A 246 -6.72 -1.62 13.71
CA ARG A 246 -5.37 -1.11 13.37
C ARG A 246 -5.40 0.36 13.03
N PHE A 247 -4.27 1.06 13.19
CA PHE A 247 -4.16 2.50 12.97
C PHE A 247 -3.22 2.88 11.81
N PRO A 248 -3.57 2.67 10.56
CA PRO A 248 -2.76 3.05 9.41
C PRO A 248 -2.85 4.56 9.08
N PHE A 249 -3.19 5.41 10.04
CA PHE A 249 -3.49 6.83 9.82
C PHE A 249 -2.48 7.78 10.48
N ARG A 250 -1.25 7.30 10.74
CA ARG A 250 -0.23 8.11 11.42
C ARG A 250 0.03 9.42 10.70
N TYR A 251 0.25 9.39 9.40
CA TYR A 251 0.48 10.60 8.60
C TYR A 251 -0.76 11.48 8.45
N PHE A 252 -1.95 10.88 8.44
CA PHE A 252 -3.21 11.63 8.48
C PHE A 252 -3.35 12.35 9.82
N ALA A 253 -3.11 11.67 10.93
CA ALA A 253 -3.20 12.26 12.25
C ALA A 253 -2.20 13.42 12.42
N ASP A 254 -0.97 13.28 11.93
CA ASP A 254 0.03 14.35 11.96
C ASP A 254 -0.40 15.56 11.12
N GLU A 255 -0.88 15.34 9.89
CA GLU A 255 -1.30 16.43 9.00
C GLU A 255 -2.42 17.27 9.61
N PHE A 256 -3.41 16.62 10.21
CA PHE A 256 -4.57 17.28 10.80
C PHE A 256 -4.44 17.54 12.30
N SER A 257 -3.24 17.32 12.90
CA SER A 257 -2.98 17.50 14.34
C SER A 257 -3.98 16.79 15.25
N LEU A 258 -4.35 15.56 14.86
CA LEU A 258 -5.28 14.72 15.60
C LEU A 258 -4.56 13.87 16.64
N LYS A 259 -5.11 13.81 17.86
CA LYS A 259 -4.82 12.72 18.79
C LYS A 259 -5.58 11.46 18.34
N TYR A 260 -5.12 10.31 18.78
CA TYR A 260 -5.80 9.07 18.46
C TYR A 260 -5.63 8.02 19.56
N ALA A 261 -6.57 7.08 19.58
CA ALA A 261 -6.46 5.82 20.27
C ALA A 261 -6.88 4.70 19.33
N ALA A 262 -6.22 3.55 19.42
CA ALA A 262 -6.52 2.42 18.56
C ALA A 262 -6.25 1.09 19.27
N ALA A 263 -6.68 -0.02 18.66
CA ALA A 263 -6.43 -1.34 19.21
C ALA A 263 -5.00 -1.82 18.93
N PHE A 264 -4.48 -1.53 17.73
CA PHE A 264 -3.18 -1.99 17.26
C PHE A 264 -2.48 -0.90 16.47
N SER A 265 -1.17 -1.05 16.29
CA SER A 265 -0.39 -0.26 15.34
C SER A 265 -0.85 -0.46 13.88
N GLY A 266 -0.36 0.37 12.97
CA GLY A 266 -0.78 0.35 11.56
C GLY A 266 -0.41 -0.92 10.82
N CYS A 267 0.80 -1.43 11.08
CA CYS A 267 1.38 -2.60 10.42
C CYS A 267 1.05 -3.92 11.11
N SER A 268 0.41 -3.89 12.30
CA SER A 268 0.08 -5.10 13.06
C SER A 268 -0.75 -6.10 12.24
N GLU A 269 -0.38 -7.38 12.31
CA GLU A 269 -1.13 -8.51 11.74
C GLU A 269 -2.27 -8.99 12.67
N GLN A 270 -2.36 -8.46 13.88
CA GLN A 270 -3.34 -8.88 14.89
C GLN A 270 -4.76 -8.46 14.47
N THR A 271 -5.71 -9.35 14.74
CA THR A 271 -7.15 -9.16 14.43
C THR A 271 -8.06 -9.31 15.65
N GLU A 272 -7.53 -9.76 16.79
CA GLU A 272 -8.25 -9.97 18.04
C GLU A 272 -7.52 -9.27 19.18
N ALA A 273 -8.16 -8.25 19.75
CA ALA A 273 -7.60 -7.47 20.84
C ALA A 273 -7.82 -8.14 22.20
N SER A 274 -6.88 -7.91 23.12
CA SER A 274 -7.00 -8.37 24.51
C SER A 274 -8.16 -7.72 25.24
N ALA A 275 -8.60 -8.32 26.33
CA ALA A 275 -9.61 -7.74 27.20
C ALA A 275 -9.15 -6.38 27.79
N LYS A 276 -7.83 -6.18 27.99
CA LYS A 276 -7.21 -4.95 28.47
C LYS A 276 -7.39 -3.82 27.45
N THR A 277 -7.05 -4.06 26.20
CA THR A 277 -7.20 -3.10 25.08
C THR A 277 -8.66 -2.73 24.84
N ILE A 278 -9.56 -3.73 24.78
CA ILE A 278 -11.01 -3.47 24.63
C ILE A 278 -11.54 -2.62 25.81
N SER A 279 -11.14 -2.95 27.05
CA SER A 279 -11.55 -2.18 28.23
C SER A 279 -11.01 -0.75 28.21
N PHE A 280 -9.77 -0.54 27.75
CA PHE A 280 -9.19 0.77 27.57
C PHE A 280 -10.02 1.60 26.57
N LEU A 281 -10.32 1.08 25.39
CA LEU A 281 -11.11 1.77 24.37
C LEU A 281 -12.51 2.11 24.87
N ILE A 282 -13.19 1.20 25.57
CA ILE A 282 -14.50 1.43 26.17
C ILE A 282 -14.43 2.57 27.20
N ASN A 283 -13.43 2.55 28.09
CA ASN A 283 -13.26 3.59 29.11
C ASN A 283 -12.96 4.95 28.49
N LYS A 284 -12.07 5.00 27.49
CA LYS A 284 -11.74 6.20 26.72
C LYS A 284 -12.98 6.82 26.09
N VAL A 285 -13.75 6.03 25.36
CA VAL A 285 -15.00 6.48 24.70
C VAL A 285 -16.01 7.00 25.71
N LYS A 286 -16.18 6.34 26.87
CA LYS A 286 -17.11 6.79 27.93
C LYS A 286 -16.66 8.07 28.62
N GLN A 287 -15.38 8.15 29.02
CA GLN A 287 -14.83 9.29 29.76
C GLN A 287 -14.83 10.56 28.93
N GLU A 288 -14.45 10.48 27.67
CA GLU A 288 -14.37 11.60 26.76
C GLU A 288 -15.69 11.86 26.01
N LYS A 289 -16.72 11.03 26.24
CA LYS A 289 -18.05 11.13 25.62
C LYS A 289 -18.00 11.11 24.10
N ILE A 290 -17.09 10.29 23.55
CA ILE A 290 -16.90 10.13 22.12
C ILE A 290 -18.15 9.50 21.51
N LYS A 291 -18.67 10.12 20.45
CA LYS A 291 -19.91 9.71 19.80
C LYS A 291 -19.69 8.75 18.63
N LYS A 292 -18.52 8.79 18.04
CA LYS A 292 -18.14 8.04 16.84
C LYS A 292 -16.82 7.34 17.06
N ILE A 293 -16.78 6.09 16.69
CA ILE A 293 -15.55 5.30 16.63
C ILE A 293 -15.40 4.74 15.21
N TYR A 294 -14.19 4.42 14.83
CA TYR A 294 -13.90 4.02 13.47
C TYR A 294 -13.37 2.59 13.43
N LYS A 295 -13.62 1.92 12.32
CA LYS A 295 -12.94 0.71 11.88
C LYS A 295 -12.32 0.98 10.51
N ILE A 296 -11.32 0.20 10.10
CA ILE A 296 -10.75 0.31 8.76
C ILE A 296 -11.56 -0.53 7.75
N GLU A 297 -11.28 -0.30 6.47
CA GLU A 297 -11.80 -1.14 5.39
C GLU A 297 -11.31 -2.60 5.53
N LEU A 298 -12.05 -3.53 4.97
CA LEU A 298 -11.79 -4.97 4.98
C LEU A 298 -11.70 -5.63 6.38
N SER A 299 -11.82 -4.85 7.45
CA SER A 299 -11.86 -5.35 8.83
C SER A 299 -13.15 -6.12 9.12
N ASN A 300 -13.05 -7.13 10.01
CA ASN A 300 -14.22 -7.85 10.50
C ASN A 300 -15.12 -7.02 11.43
N GLY A 301 -14.61 -5.88 11.96
CA GLY A 301 -15.33 -4.93 12.80
C GLY A 301 -15.69 -5.40 14.21
N LYS A 302 -15.27 -6.58 14.66
CA LYS A 302 -15.69 -7.18 15.96
C LYS A 302 -15.32 -6.30 17.17
N ILE A 303 -14.12 -5.68 17.14
CA ILE A 303 -13.64 -4.81 18.21
C ILE A 303 -14.55 -3.57 18.27
N ALA A 304 -14.76 -2.92 17.11
CA ALA A 304 -15.61 -1.73 17.00
C ALA A 304 -17.06 -2.01 17.43
N GLU A 305 -17.62 -3.16 17.04
CA GLU A 305 -18.96 -3.59 17.47
C GLU A 305 -19.03 -3.79 19.00
N THR A 306 -17.99 -4.39 19.60
CA THR A 306 -17.92 -4.61 21.06
C THR A 306 -17.87 -3.28 21.80
N VAL A 307 -17.00 -2.36 21.38
CA VAL A 307 -16.89 -1.02 21.97
C VAL A 307 -18.20 -0.24 21.80
N SER A 308 -18.80 -0.28 20.60
CA SER A 308 -20.08 0.37 20.32
C SER A 308 -21.21 -0.14 21.20
N LYS A 309 -21.33 -1.46 21.39
CA LYS A 309 -22.36 -2.08 22.23
C LYS A 309 -22.31 -1.58 23.67
N ASP A 310 -21.10 -1.39 24.21
CA ASP A 310 -20.92 -0.97 25.61
C ASP A 310 -21.00 0.54 25.82
N THR A 311 -20.78 1.32 24.78
CA THR A 311 -20.68 2.79 24.87
C THR A 311 -21.83 3.53 24.19
N GLY A 312 -22.48 2.89 23.22
CA GLY A 312 -23.48 3.53 22.36
C GLY A 312 -22.87 4.41 21.27
N ALA A 313 -21.53 4.39 21.07
CA ALA A 313 -20.90 5.14 19.99
C ALA A 313 -21.22 4.54 18.61
N GLU A 314 -21.45 5.40 17.63
CA GLU A 314 -21.69 5.00 16.24
C GLU A 314 -20.38 4.47 15.63
N VAL A 315 -20.44 3.31 14.96
CA VAL A 315 -19.31 2.76 14.20
C VAL A 315 -19.36 3.29 12.78
N LEU A 316 -18.29 3.93 12.35
CA LEU A 316 -18.09 4.39 10.98
C LEU A 316 -16.84 3.73 10.37
N GLU A 317 -16.72 3.76 9.06
CA GLU A 317 -15.52 3.32 8.37
C GLU A 317 -14.64 4.51 8.06
N LEU A 318 -13.33 4.38 8.36
CA LEU A 318 -12.28 5.27 7.91
C LEU A 318 -11.33 4.45 7.02
N HIS A 319 -11.26 4.81 5.76
CA HIS A 319 -10.57 4.02 4.73
C HIS A 319 -9.10 4.39 4.65
N SER A 320 -8.20 3.42 4.85
CA SER A 320 -6.75 3.64 4.77
C SER A 320 -6.25 3.78 3.33
N ALA A 321 -7.03 3.34 2.36
CA ALA A 321 -6.66 3.24 0.96
C ALA A 321 -5.47 2.28 0.68
N HIS A 322 -5.14 1.37 1.60
CA HIS A 322 -4.09 0.38 1.36
C HIS A 322 -4.50 -0.66 0.31
N ASN A 323 -5.74 -1.14 0.38
CA ASN A 323 -6.39 -1.96 -0.64
C ASN A 323 -7.86 -1.54 -0.77
N VAL A 324 -8.59 -2.10 -1.71
CA VAL A 324 -10.01 -1.83 -1.96
C VAL A 324 -10.79 -3.12 -2.12
N THR A 325 -12.12 -3.08 -1.95
CA THR A 325 -12.96 -4.24 -2.25
C THR A 325 -12.95 -4.57 -3.75
N ALA A 326 -13.26 -5.82 -4.09
CA ALA A 326 -13.39 -6.22 -5.50
C ALA A 326 -14.47 -5.40 -6.25
N ASP A 327 -15.53 -5.01 -5.55
CA ASP A 327 -16.60 -4.18 -6.10
C ASP A 327 -16.11 -2.75 -6.40
N ASP A 328 -15.42 -2.12 -5.45
CA ASP A 328 -14.84 -0.78 -5.65
C ASP A 328 -13.80 -0.78 -6.78
N PHE A 329 -12.94 -1.81 -6.82
CA PHE A 329 -11.96 -1.96 -7.89
C PHE A 329 -12.62 -2.07 -9.26
N SER A 330 -13.67 -2.89 -9.37
CA SER A 330 -14.42 -3.09 -10.62
C SER A 330 -15.13 -1.82 -11.09
N LYS A 331 -15.54 -0.95 -10.16
CA LYS A 331 -16.14 0.36 -10.43
C LYS A 331 -15.11 1.44 -10.74
N GLY A 332 -13.83 1.13 -10.61
CA GLY A 332 -12.74 2.08 -10.85
C GLY A 332 -12.65 3.18 -9.79
N VAL A 333 -13.07 2.90 -8.54
CA VAL A 333 -12.94 3.82 -7.41
C VAL A 333 -11.50 4.30 -7.30
N THR A 334 -11.31 5.57 -7.00
CA THR A 334 -10.02 6.23 -6.91
C THR A 334 -9.65 6.54 -5.46
N TYR A 335 -8.38 6.82 -5.20
CA TYR A 335 -7.93 7.36 -3.91
C TYR A 335 -8.75 8.59 -3.50
N VAL A 336 -9.02 9.49 -4.43
CA VAL A 336 -9.84 10.69 -4.21
C VAL A 336 -11.25 10.32 -3.73
N ASP A 337 -11.86 9.29 -4.31
CA ASP A 337 -13.19 8.83 -3.89
C ASP A 337 -13.16 8.26 -2.47
N LEU A 338 -12.11 7.53 -2.10
CA LEU A 338 -11.92 6.99 -0.75
C LEU A 338 -11.73 8.13 0.27
N MET A 339 -10.91 9.13 -0.03
CA MET A 339 -10.73 10.29 0.85
C MET A 339 -12.02 11.11 0.99
N LYS A 340 -12.87 11.19 -0.03
CA LYS A 340 -14.23 11.77 0.10
C LYS A 340 -15.14 10.94 1.01
N ARG A 341 -15.03 9.60 1.02
CA ARG A 341 -15.73 8.76 2.00
C ARG A 341 -15.25 9.07 3.42
N ASN A 342 -13.95 9.23 3.63
CA ASN A 342 -13.38 9.62 4.92
C ASN A 342 -13.89 10.99 5.36
N LEU A 343 -13.92 11.98 4.46
CA LEU A 343 -14.51 13.30 4.71
C LEU A 343 -15.97 13.18 5.18
N LEU A 344 -16.78 12.36 4.52
CA LEU A 344 -18.18 12.15 4.92
C LEU A 344 -18.31 11.48 6.29
N ALA A 345 -17.45 10.49 6.61
CA ALA A 345 -17.44 9.82 7.91
C ALA A 345 -17.05 10.79 9.04
N LEU A 346 -16.08 11.65 8.83
CA LEU A 346 -15.60 12.63 9.80
C LEU A 346 -16.59 13.79 9.98
N SER A 347 -17.34 14.17 8.92
CA SER A 347 -18.27 15.31 8.93
C SER A 347 -19.64 15.01 9.54
N LYS A 348 -20.02 13.72 9.68
CA LYS A 348 -21.31 13.34 10.32
C LYS A 348 -21.35 13.72 11.77
#